data_006d6c786d0fcddf63f113bedf9f12b4
#
_entry.id   006d6c786d0fcddf63f113bedf9f12b4
#
_cell.length_a   1.000
_cell.length_b   1.000
_cell.length_c   1.000
_cell.angle_alpha   90.00
_cell.angle_beta   90.00
_cell.angle_gamma   90.00
#
_symmetry.space_group_name_H-M   'P 1'
#
loop_
_entity.id
_entity.type
_entity.pdbx_description
1 polymer ?
#
loop_
_entity_poly.entity_id
_entity_poly.type
_entity_poly.pdbx_seq_one_letter_code
_entity_poly.pdbx_strand_id
1 'polypeptide(L)'
;MAAIMPSSMSTGFNFTFVPWFRSVAPYIHKFRQQTFVVGITGEAIAAGKLQAIVQDLAMIQAMGVKIVLVHGFRPQVNEQLRLKNHEPQYAAGMRITDSIALDCAQEAAGQLRYEIEAAFSQGLPNT
;
A
#
# COMPACT_ATOMS: atom_id res chain seq x y z
N MET A 1 8.81 3.75 12.10
CA MET A 1 8.39 4.70 13.14
C MET A 1 9.19 5.98 13.01
N ALA A 2 8.53 7.12 13.11
CA ALA A 2 9.23 8.38 13.10
C ALA A 2 10.09 8.49 14.37
N ALA A 3 11.36 8.21 14.24
CA ALA A 3 12.26 8.23 15.36
C ALA A 3 12.76 9.64 15.66
N ILE A 4 12.61 10.55 14.70
CA ILE A 4 13.15 11.90 14.83
C ILE A 4 12.06 12.82 15.34
N MET A 5 12.28 13.34 16.53
CA MET A 5 11.42 14.32 17.17
C MET A 5 12.16 15.65 17.27
N PRO A 6 11.50 16.77 17.03
CA PRO A 6 12.12 18.07 17.33
C PRO A 6 12.53 18.13 18.80
N SER A 7 13.64 18.77 19.08
CA SER A 7 14.14 18.87 20.46
C SER A 7 13.12 19.54 21.40
N SER A 8 12.31 20.44 20.88
CA SER A 8 11.24 21.09 21.65
C SER A 8 10.14 20.10 22.09
N MET A 9 10.05 18.93 21.43
CA MET A 9 9.06 17.91 21.75
C MET A 9 9.63 16.75 22.56
N SER A 10 10.93 16.73 22.82
CA SER A 10 11.59 15.60 23.47
C SER A 10 11.04 15.34 24.88
N THR A 11 10.70 16.38 25.64
CA THR A 11 10.11 16.24 26.96
C THR A 11 8.72 15.60 26.88
N GLY A 12 7.88 16.07 25.94
CA GLY A 12 6.56 15.45 25.70
C GLY A 12 6.69 14.01 25.22
N PHE A 13 7.67 13.73 24.36
CA PHE A 13 7.96 12.38 23.90
C PHE A 13 8.28 11.46 25.09
N ASN A 14 9.15 11.87 26.01
CA ASN A 14 9.52 11.06 27.16
C ASN A 14 8.37 10.78 28.12
N PHE A 15 7.43 11.74 28.29
CA PHE A 15 6.28 11.57 29.16
C PHE A 15 5.16 10.77 28.53
N THR A 16 4.96 10.83 27.20
CA THR A 16 3.85 10.20 26.51
C THR A 16 4.23 8.92 25.77
N PHE A 17 5.45 8.86 25.25
CA PHE A 17 5.91 7.74 24.45
C PHE A 17 6.02 6.45 25.26
N VAL A 18 6.61 6.48 26.44
CA VAL A 18 6.84 5.27 27.23
C VAL A 18 5.52 4.60 27.64
N PRO A 19 4.54 5.32 28.20
CA PRO A 19 3.23 4.70 28.48
C PRO A 19 2.55 4.18 27.22
N TRP A 20 2.61 4.94 26.11
CA TRP A 20 2.06 4.51 24.85
C TRP A 20 2.73 3.24 24.35
N PHE A 21 4.06 3.22 24.36
CA PHE A 21 4.83 2.06 23.91
C PHE A 21 4.50 0.82 24.75
N ARG A 22 4.37 0.99 26.08
CA ARG A 22 3.96 -0.10 26.95
C ARG A 22 2.59 -0.66 26.60
N SER A 23 1.68 0.20 26.13
CA SER A 23 0.35 -0.25 25.74
C SER A 23 0.36 -1.01 24.43
N VAL A 24 1.28 -0.73 23.50
CA VAL A 24 1.34 -1.39 22.20
C VAL A 24 2.31 -2.56 22.15
N ALA A 25 3.29 -2.62 23.05
CA ALA A 25 4.31 -3.68 23.05
C ALA A 25 3.73 -5.10 23.06
N PRO A 26 2.64 -5.42 23.82
CA PRO A 26 2.04 -6.74 23.76
C PRO A 26 1.52 -7.10 22.37
N TYR A 27 0.98 -6.10 21.62
CA TYR A 27 0.50 -6.32 20.26
C TYR A 27 1.67 -6.59 19.31
N ILE A 28 2.78 -5.87 19.45
CA ILE A 28 3.99 -6.13 18.66
C ILE A 28 4.47 -7.56 18.91
N HIS A 29 4.53 -7.99 20.16
CA HIS A 29 4.93 -9.35 20.51
C HIS A 29 3.97 -10.39 19.93
N LYS A 30 2.66 -10.13 20.01
CA LYS A 30 1.62 -11.04 19.53
C LYS A 30 1.68 -11.21 18.02
N PHE A 31 1.91 -10.14 17.26
CA PHE A 31 1.82 -10.16 15.80
C PHE A 31 3.17 -10.35 15.12
N ARG A 32 4.25 -10.29 15.85
CA ARG A 32 5.59 -10.54 15.32
C ARG A 32 5.65 -11.89 14.62
N GLN A 33 6.22 -11.91 13.43
CA GLN A 33 6.35 -13.09 12.55
C GLN A 33 5.02 -13.61 11.99
N GLN A 34 3.92 -12.94 12.28
CA GLN A 34 2.66 -13.23 11.60
C GLN A 34 2.68 -12.68 10.18
N THR A 35 1.81 -13.21 9.34
CA THR A 35 1.64 -12.72 7.97
C THR A 35 0.29 -12.01 7.86
N PHE A 36 0.32 -10.75 7.45
CA PHE A 36 -0.89 -9.98 7.18
C PHE A 36 -1.11 -9.92 5.69
N VAL A 37 -2.32 -10.23 5.26
CA VAL A 37 -2.75 -10.04 3.86
C VAL A 37 -3.52 -8.73 3.81
N VAL A 38 -3.01 -7.78 3.04
CA VAL A 38 -3.59 -6.43 2.95
C VAL A 38 -4.11 -6.20 1.54
N GLY A 39 -5.38 -5.85 1.42
CA GLY A 39 -5.99 -5.53 0.13
C GLY A 39 -6.02 -4.02 -0.09
N ILE A 40 -5.59 -3.57 -1.26
CA ILE A 40 -5.67 -2.17 -1.69
C ILE A 40 -6.46 -2.11 -2.98
N THR A 41 -7.45 -1.22 -3.04
CA THR A 41 -8.23 -1.04 -4.27
C THR A 41 -7.42 -0.27 -5.32
N GLY A 42 -7.70 -0.54 -6.59
CA GLY A 42 -7.13 0.26 -7.67
C GLY A 42 -7.52 1.72 -7.57
N GLU A 43 -8.72 2.00 -7.05
CA GLU A 43 -9.22 3.36 -6.82
C GLU A 43 -8.38 4.11 -5.80
N ALA A 44 -7.97 3.45 -4.72
CA ALA A 44 -7.10 4.07 -3.71
C ALA A 44 -5.73 4.43 -4.30
N ILE A 45 -5.19 3.57 -5.16
CA ILE A 45 -3.92 3.84 -5.84
C ILE A 45 -4.09 5.01 -6.81
N ALA A 46 -5.17 5.01 -7.60
CA ALA A 46 -5.46 6.10 -8.54
C ALA A 46 -5.69 7.44 -7.83
N ALA A 47 -6.17 7.42 -6.60
CA ALA A 47 -6.37 8.63 -5.79
C ALA A 47 -5.08 9.15 -5.15
N GLY A 48 -3.93 8.57 -5.44
CA GLY A 48 -2.64 9.03 -4.95
C GLY A 48 -2.32 8.63 -3.51
N LYS A 49 -2.98 7.60 -2.98
CA LYS A 49 -2.81 7.18 -1.58
C LYS A 49 -1.74 6.11 -1.37
N LEU A 50 -1.12 5.65 -2.45
CA LEU A 50 -0.18 4.52 -2.37
C LEU A 50 0.99 4.81 -1.44
N GLN A 51 1.59 5.99 -1.54
CA GLN A 51 2.78 6.32 -0.75
C GLN A 51 2.49 6.29 0.75
N ALA A 52 1.36 6.86 1.18
CA ALA A 52 0.97 6.86 2.58
C ALA A 52 0.69 5.43 3.09
N ILE A 53 -0.01 4.64 2.29
CA ILE A 53 -0.31 3.24 2.63
C ILE A 53 0.98 2.44 2.78
N VAL A 54 1.91 2.60 1.84
CA VAL A 54 3.19 1.89 1.86
C VAL A 54 4.03 2.27 3.07
N GLN A 55 4.02 3.55 3.45
CA GLN A 55 4.71 4.00 4.66
C GLN A 55 4.16 3.32 5.91
N ASP A 56 2.83 3.24 6.03
CA ASP A 56 2.20 2.56 7.16
C ASP A 56 2.54 1.07 7.18
N LEU A 57 2.49 0.41 6.03
CA LEU A 57 2.83 -1.01 5.91
C LEU A 57 4.30 -1.26 6.21
N ALA A 58 5.19 -0.37 5.79
CA ALA A 58 6.61 -0.48 6.08
C ALA A 58 6.87 -0.39 7.60
N MET A 59 6.12 0.43 8.32
CA MET A 59 6.21 0.49 9.77
C MET A 59 5.79 -0.84 10.41
N ILE A 60 4.69 -1.41 9.96
CA ILE A 60 4.22 -2.71 10.44
C ILE A 60 5.25 -3.80 10.14
N GLN A 61 5.83 -3.78 8.96
CA GLN A 61 6.89 -4.72 8.57
C GLN A 61 8.12 -4.57 9.47
N ALA A 62 8.48 -3.35 9.83
CA ALA A 62 9.60 -3.08 10.73
C ALA A 62 9.40 -3.69 12.12
N MET A 63 8.15 -3.91 12.51
CA MET A 63 7.82 -4.58 13.77
C MET A 63 7.89 -6.11 13.68
N GLY A 64 8.30 -6.65 12.54
CA GLY A 64 8.47 -8.09 12.36
C GLY A 64 7.27 -8.81 11.75
N VAL A 65 6.29 -8.08 11.24
CA VAL A 65 5.13 -8.63 10.54
C VAL A 65 5.47 -8.80 9.07
N LYS A 66 5.12 -9.94 8.50
CA LYS A 66 5.24 -10.19 7.07
C LYS A 66 3.99 -9.67 6.37
N ILE A 67 4.17 -8.98 5.26
CA ILE A 67 3.07 -8.37 4.50
C ILE A 67 2.95 -9.06 3.15
N VAL A 68 1.73 -9.49 2.82
CA VAL A 68 1.32 -9.89 1.48
C VAL A 68 0.34 -8.84 1.00
N LEU A 69 0.69 -8.11 -0.05
CA LEU A 69 -0.13 -7.06 -0.60
C LEU A 69 -0.89 -7.57 -1.81
N VAL A 70 -2.20 -7.41 -1.78
CA VAL A 70 -3.09 -7.75 -2.89
C VAL A 70 -3.74 -6.45 -3.36
N HIS A 71 -3.73 -6.19 -4.66
CA HIS A 71 -4.28 -4.95 -5.17
C HIS A 71 -5.22 -5.18 -6.35
N GLY A 72 -6.19 -4.27 -6.50
CA GLY A 72 -7.01 -4.18 -7.69
C GLY A 72 -6.39 -3.24 -8.72
N PHE A 73 -6.98 -3.18 -9.93
CA PHE A 73 -6.46 -2.35 -11.01
C PHE A 73 -7.54 -1.88 -12.00
N ARG A 74 -8.81 -1.88 -11.56
CA ARG A 74 -9.94 -1.52 -12.44
C ARG A 74 -9.76 -0.14 -13.10
N PRO A 75 -9.48 0.94 -12.34
CA PRO A 75 -9.35 2.25 -12.99
C PRO A 75 -8.14 2.31 -13.93
N GLN A 76 -7.06 1.62 -13.60
CA GLN A 76 -5.86 1.61 -14.43
C GLN A 76 -6.09 0.89 -15.76
N VAL A 77 -6.79 -0.24 -15.73
CA VAL A 77 -7.17 -0.95 -16.95
C VAL A 77 -8.13 -0.11 -17.79
N ASN A 78 -9.11 0.53 -17.16
CA ASN A 78 -10.06 1.40 -17.85
C ASN A 78 -9.35 2.57 -18.55
N GLU A 79 -8.35 3.15 -17.90
CA GLU A 79 -7.55 4.23 -18.50
C GLU A 79 -6.76 3.74 -19.72
N GLN A 80 -6.16 2.57 -19.65
CA GLN A 80 -5.46 1.96 -20.79
C GLN A 80 -6.42 1.69 -21.94
N LEU A 81 -7.61 1.19 -21.65
CA LEU A 81 -8.65 0.98 -22.66
C LEU A 81 -9.08 2.30 -23.31
N ARG A 82 -9.27 3.33 -22.50
CA ARG A 82 -9.62 4.66 -22.99
C ARG A 82 -8.56 5.21 -23.95
N LEU A 83 -7.29 5.06 -23.60
CA LEU A 83 -6.18 5.50 -24.45
C LEU A 83 -6.11 4.76 -25.78
N LYS A 84 -6.61 3.51 -25.82
CA LYS A 84 -6.68 2.71 -27.05
C LYS A 84 -8.04 2.85 -27.75
N ASN A 85 -8.89 3.79 -27.34
CA ASN A 85 -10.24 3.99 -27.87
C ASN A 85 -11.11 2.73 -27.81
N HIS A 86 -10.93 1.93 -26.77
CA HIS A 86 -11.68 0.71 -26.55
C HIS A 86 -12.46 0.83 -25.23
N GLU A 87 -13.79 0.68 -25.30
CA GLU A 87 -14.62 0.83 -24.11
C GLU A 87 -14.60 -0.45 -23.26
N PRO A 88 -14.55 -0.29 -21.91
CA PRO A 88 -14.68 -1.45 -21.03
C PRO A 88 -16.07 -2.07 -21.16
N GLN A 89 -16.13 -3.39 -21.19
CA GLN A 89 -17.38 -4.13 -21.23
C GLN A 89 -17.52 -4.98 -19.98
N TYR A 90 -18.75 -5.05 -19.47
CA TYR A 90 -19.06 -5.78 -18.25
C TYR A 90 -20.29 -6.66 -18.47
N ALA A 91 -20.30 -7.83 -17.83
CA ALA A 91 -21.45 -8.71 -17.76
C ALA A 91 -21.58 -9.20 -16.32
N ALA A 92 -22.78 -9.04 -15.74
CA ALA A 92 -23.06 -9.43 -14.35
C ALA A 92 -22.07 -8.82 -13.34
N GLY A 93 -21.64 -7.56 -13.56
CA GLY A 93 -20.67 -6.88 -12.72
C GLY A 93 -19.22 -7.27 -12.95
N MET A 94 -18.95 -8.22 -13.84
CA MET A 94 -17.61 -8.69 -14.15
C MET A 94 -17.16 -8.17 -15.50
N ARG A 95 -15.87 -7.83 -15.61
CA ARG A 95 -15.29 -7.35 -16.86
C ARG A 95 -15.25 -8.49 -17.89
N ILE A 96 -15.70 -8.18 -19.11
CA ILE A 96 -15.48 -9.05 -20.27
C ILE A 96 -14.07 -8.74 -20.79
N THR A 97 -13.23 -9.76 -20.81
CA THR A 97 -11.82 -9.60 -21.19
C THR A 97 -11.60 -10.20 -22.57
N ASP A 98 -11.57 -9.34 -23.60
CA ASP A 98 -11.13 -9.71 -24.94
C ASP A 98 -9.58 -9.55 -25.02
N SER A 99 -9.00 -9.75 -26.21
CA SER A 99 -7.55 -9.66 -26.40
C SER A 99 -7.00 -8.27 -26.07
N ILE A 100 -7.72 -7.21 -26.42
CA ILE A 100 -7.30 -5.84 -26.14
C ILE A 100 -7.39 -5.57 -24.64
N ALA A 101 -8.46 -6.00 -24.00
CA ALA A 101 -8.62 -5.85 -22.57
C ALA A 101 -7.56 -6.64 -21.78
N LEU A 102 -7.19 -7.83 -22.27
CA LEU A 102 -6.14 -8.63 -21.66
C LEU A 102 -4.77 -7.93 -21.74
N ASP A 103 -4.44 -7.36 -22.90
CA ASP A 103 -3.21 -6.58 -23.04
C ASP A 103 -3.18 -5.39 -22.12
N CYS A 104 -4.29 -4.67 -22.00
CA CYS A 104 -4.42 -3.54 -21.09
C CYS A 104 -4.28 -3.98 -19.63
N ALA A 105 -4.84 -5.13 -19.27
CA ALA A 105 -4.71 -5.67 -17.92
C ALA A 105 -3.25 -6.01 -17.60
N GLN A 106 -2.53 -6.60 -18.53
CA GLN A 106 -1.13 -6.93 -18.35
C GLN A 106 -0.28 -5.67 -18.20
N GLU A 107 -0.53 -4.66 -19.02
CA GLU A 107 0.17 -3.38 -18.93
C GLU A 107 -0.09 -2.69 -17.61
N ALA A 108 -1.36 -2.63 -17.19
CA ALA A 108 -1.75 -2.02 -15.93
C ALA A 108 -1.15 -2.76 -14.73
N ALA A 109 -1.18 -4.09 -14.76
CA ALA A 109 -0.61 -4.91 -13.69
C ALA A 109 0.90 -4.70 -13.55
N GLY A 110 1.60 -4.65 -14.68
CA GLY A 110 3.05 -4.40 -14.70
C GLY A 110 3.39 -3.01 -14.18
N GLN A 111 2.63 -2.00 -14.60
CA GLN A 111 2.83 -0.62 -14.15
C GLN A 111 2.60 -0.50 -12.64
N LEU A 112 1.53 -1.06 -12.12
CA LEU A 112 1.21 -0.99 -10.69
C LEU A 112 2.23 -1.76 -9.85
N ARG A 113 2.67 -2.92 -10.32
CA ARG A 113 3.70 -3.67 -9.63
C ARG A 113 4.98 -2.86 -9.51
N TYR A 114 5.38 -2.21 -10.59
CA TYR A 114 6.55 -1.34 -10.58
C TYR A 114 6.37 -0.19 -9.57
N GLU A 115 5.23 0.48 -9.58
CA GLU A 115 4.96 1.60 -8.69
C GLU A 115 4.97 1.17 -7.22
N ILE A 116 4.36 0.02 -6.92
CA ILE A 116 4.31 -0.51 -5.55
C ILE A 116 5.72 -0.91 -5.08
N GLU A 117 6.46 -1.62 -5.91
CA GLU A 117 7.83 -2.02 -5.57
C GLU A 117 8.73 -0.80 -5.38
N ALA A 118 8.59 0.21 -6.24
CA ALA A 118 9.35 1.45 -6.12
C ALA A 118 9.01 2.19 -4.81
N ALA A 119 7.74 2.22 -4.43
CA ALA A 119 7.30 2.87 -3.19
C ALA A 119 7.90 2.18 -1.95
N PHE A 120 7.91 0.85 -1.93
CA PHE A 120 8.55 0.11 -0.83
C PHE A 120 10.06 0.29 -0.82
N SER A 121 10.68 0.40 -2.01
CA SER A 121 12.13 0.59 -2.11
C SER A 121 12.61 1.94 -1.58
N GLN A 122 11.76 2.94 -1.57
CA GLN A 122 12.08 4.25 -0.99
C GLN A 122 12.20 4.20 0.53
N GLY A 123 11.55 3.22 1.15
CA GLY A 123 11.56 3.08 2.60
C GLY A 123 10.78 4.16 3.32
N LEU A 124 11.01 4.26 4.62
CA LEU A 124 10.37 5.26 5.47
C LEU A 124 11.09 6.60 5.32
N PRO A 125 10.37 7.74 5.54
CA PRO A 125 11.03 9.05 5.59
C PRO A 125 12.18 9.05 6.59
N ASN A 126 13.28 9.66 6.23
CA ASN A 126 14.47 9.82 7.09
C ASN A 126 15.19 8.50 7.44
N THR A 127 15.02 7.48 6.64
CA THR A 127 15.78 6.23 6.79
C THR A 127 16.94 6.14 5.79
#